data_beeb4662778d3bf4f486a6948b60d218
#
_entry.id   beeb4662778d3bf4f486a6948b60d218
#
_cell.length_a   1.000
_cell.length_b   1.000
_cell.length_c   1.000
_cell.angle_alpha   90.00
_cell.angle_beta   90.00
_cell.angle_gamma   90.00
#
_symmetry.space_group_name_H-M   'P 1'
#
loop_
_entity.id
_entity.type
_entity.pdbx_description
1 polymer ?
#
loop_
_entity_poly.entity_id
_entity_poly.type
_entity_poly.pdbx_seq_one_letter_code
_entity_poly.pdbx_strand_id
1 'polypeptide(L)'
;MTPMKLPSGNAICYSGYRDGQNPGEQTYPTLAEIREDLAILRKHWQLLRLYDCSPHADRVLQVIAEDRLPFQVMLGAYLGAEMNNFGCPWGATFTEEQLEASRVENGAELERLVALANRYPDIVFSVAVGNEATVDWTDHYVPVPRMIEYVRRVKAAVRQPVTFCENYVPWQHKLRDLVPELDFISLHTYPVWEYKHIHEALDYTKDNVHSVTRLYPDKPLVITEAGWCTNSNGRGMHAEHAVQELQAIYYQDLMDWTRAEGLLCFVFEAFDESWKGSPDPLEPEKHWGLFTTDRKPKLVMQTLYPELTSPVPARNHS
;
A
#
# COMPACT_ATOMS: atom_id res chain seq x y z
N MET A 1 -15.47 6.49 25.87
CA MET A 1 -15.01 6.91 24.51
C MET A 1 -15.85 6.17 23.50
N THR A 2 -16.41 6.87 22.51
CA THR A 2 -17.09 6.20 21.37
C THR A 2 -16.02 5.37 20.64
N PRO A 3 -16.27 4.10 20.33
CA PRO A 3 -15.30 3.30 19.59
C PRO A 3 -14.99 3.97 18.25
N MET A 4 -13.72 4.03 17.87
CA MET A 4 -13.27 4.53 16.59
C MET A 4 -13.92 3.70 15.49
N LYS A 5 -14.60 4.34 14.56
CA LYS A 5 -15.24 3.68 13.43
C LYS A 5 -14.41 3.94 12.17
N LEU A 6 -13.71 2.92 11.71
CA LEU A 6 -13.08 2.93 10.39
C LEU A 6 -14.16 2.84 9.29
N PRO A 7 -13.94 3.43 8.11
CA PRO A 7 -14.86 3.29 6.99
C PRO A 7 -14.93 1.84 6.53
N SER A 8 -16.05 1.47 5.93
CA SER A 8 -16.23 0.18 5.27
C SER A 8 -16.34 0.39 3.76
N GLY A 9 -15.89 -0.57 2.97
CA GLY A 9 -15.94 -0.53 1.51
C GLY A 9 -14.76 -1.28 0.90
N ASN A 10 -14.78 -1.41 -0.43
CA ASN A 10 -13.66 -1.98 -1.15
C ASN A 10 -12.50 -0.96 -1.14
N ALA A 11 -11.32 -1.45 -0.76
CA ALA A 11 -10.13 -0.63 -0.57
C ALA A 11 -8.96 -1.13 -1.42
N ILE A 12 -8.15 -0.21 -1.96
CA ILE A 12 -7.03 -0.54 -2.84
C ILE A 12 -5.85 0.40 -2.62
N CYS A 13 -4.65 -0.13 -2.73
CA CYS A 13 -3.42 0.64 -2.78
C CYS A 13 -3.28 1.30 -4.16
N TYR A 14 -2.99 2.60 -4.19
CA TYR A 14 -2.90 3.37 -5.42
C TYR A 14 -1.68 4.29 -5.43
N SER A 15 -0.87 4.16 -6.45
CA SER A 15 0.21 5.10 -6.75
C SER A 15 0.15 5.67 -8.17
N GLY A 16 -0.27 4.91 -9.17
CA GLY A 16 -0.69 5.40 -10.49
C GLY A 16 0.42 5.81 -11.45
N TYR A 17 1.68 5.53 -11.16
CA TYR A 17 2.80 5.82 -12.05
C TYR A 17 2.72 4.98 -13.33
N ARG A 18 2.92 5.63 -14.48
CA ARG A 18 2.92 5.02 -15.81
C ARG A 18 4.33 4.77 -16.30
N ASP A 19 4.46 4.12 -17.45
CA ASP A 19 5.76 3.95 -18.10
C ASP A 19 6.45 5.31 -18.31
N GLY A 20 7.73 5.39 -17.91
CA GLY A 20 8.51 6.63 -17.94
C GLY A 20 8.24 7.61 -16.78
N GLN A 21 7.38 7.23 -15.82
CA GLN A 21 7.17 7.99 -14.58
C GLN A 21 7.82 7.27 -13.40
N ASN A 22 8.41 8.03 -12.48
CA ASN A 22 9.15 7.49 -11.35
C ASN A 22 9.17 8.51 -10.19
N PRO A 23 8.74 8.15 -8.98
CA PRO A 23 8.78 9.04 -7.83
C PRO A 23 10.21 9.46 -7.46
N GLY A 24 11.19 8.56 -7.60
CA GLY A 24 12.61 8.86 -7.33
C GLY A 24 13.22 9.88 -8.30
N GLU A 25 12.71 9.95 -9.53
CA GLU A 25 13.08 10.93 -10.56
C GLU A 25 12.14 12.15 -10.56
N GLN A 26 11.20 12.20 -9.64
CA GLN A 26 10.19 13.26 -9.52
C GLN A 26 9.34 13.46 -10.79
N THR A 27 9.15 12.39 -11.57
CA THR A 27 8.30 12.38 -12.75
C THR A 27 6.93 11.80 -12.38
N TYR A 28 6.01 12.70 -12.08
CA TYR A 28 4.71 12.35 -11.50
C TYR A 28 3.58 12.28 -12.54
N PRO A 29 2.55 11.46 -12.32
CA PRO A 29 1.31 11.48 -13.09
C PRO A 29 0.68 12.87 -13.17
N THR A 30 0.15 13.19 -14.34
CA THR A 30 -0.58 14.43 -14.60
C THR A 30 -1.98 14.38 -13.99
N LEU A 31 -2.63 15.54 -13.82
CA LEU A 31 -4.04 15.59 -13.37
C LEU A 31 -4.99 14.83 -14.31
N ALA A 32 -4.69 14.80 -15.61
CA ALA A 32 -5.51 14.07 -16.59
C ALA A 32 -5.38 12.55 -16.41
N GLU A 33 -4.16 12.05 -16.21
CA GLU A 33 -3.88 10.63 -15.95
C GLU A 33 -4.48 10.18 -14.62
N ILE A 34 -4.40 11.01 -13.57
CA ILE A 34 -5.05 10.73 -12.29
C ILE A 34 -6.57 10.66 -12.45
N ARG A 35 -7.19 11.56 -13.22
CA ARG A 35 -8.63 11.50 -13.51
C ARG A 35 -9.04 10.23 -14.24
N GLU A 36 -8.23 9.78 -15.18
CA GLU A 36 -8.45 8.50 -15.87
C GLU A 36 -8.40 7.33 -14.88
N ASP A 37 -7.37 7.26 -14.05
CA ASP A 37 -7.21 6.21 -13.05
C ASP A 37 -8.38 6.20 -12.06
N LEU A 38 -8.74 7.36 -11.51
CA LEU A 38 -9.84 7.47 -10.55
C LEU A 38 -11.21 7.17 -11.21
N ALA A 39 -11.39 7.46 -12.49
CA ALA A 39 -12.59 7.07 -13.23
C ALA A 39 -12.70 5.53 -13.36
N ILE A 40 -11.60 4.83 -13.53
CA ILE A 40 -11.54 3.36 -13.50
C ILE A 40 -11.87 2.86 -12.09
N LEU A 41 -11.14 3.35 -11.09
CA LEU A 41 -11.20 2.82 -9.72
C LEU A 41 -12.57 3.05 -9.05
N ARG A 42 -13.22 4.21 -9.26
CA ARG A 42 -14.52 4.55 -8.63
C ARG A 42 -15.66 3.57 -8.94
N LYS A 43 -15.50 2.74 -9.97
CA LYS A 43 -16.51 1.75 -10.35
C LYS A 43 -16.63 0.64 -9.30
N HIS A 44 -15.55 0.33 -8.58
CA HIS A 44 -15.50 -0.78 -7.65
C HIS A 44 -14.97 -0.43 -6.26
N TRP A 45 -14.10 0.59 -6.13
CA TRP A 45 -13.49 0.96 -4.86
C TRP A 45 -14.00 2.31 -4.35
N GLN A 46 -13.98 2.44 -3.03
CA GLN A 46 -14.36 3.64 -2.30
C GLN A 46 -13.19 4.19 -1.47
N LEU A 47 -12.21 3.33 -1.16
CA LEU A 47 -11.10 3.67 -0.28
C LEU A 47 -9.77 3.48 -1.03
N LEU A 48 -8.93 4.51 -0.96
CA LEU A 48 -7.60 4.51 -1.55
C LEU A 48 -6.55 4.62 -0.45
N ARG A 49 -5.42 3.93 -0.62
CA ARG A 49 -4.24 4.14 0.18
C ARG A 49 -3.15 4.78 -0.67
N LEU A 50 -2.61 5.92 -0.20
CA LEU A 50 -1.46 6.62 -0.76
C LEU A 50 -0.26 6.46 0.17
N TYR A 51 0.94 6.48 -0.39
CA TYR A 51 2.17 6.07 0.30
C TYR A 51 3.03 7.21 0.83
N ASP A 52 2.88 8.40 0.24
CA ASP A 52 3.69 9.57 0.52
C ASP A 52 2.88 10.87 0.41
N CYS A 53 3.52 11.99 0.72
CA CYS A 53 2.96 13.33 0.58
C CYS A 53 3.63 14.12 -0.56
N SER A 54 4.03 13.41 -1.62
CA SER A 54 4.59 13.97 -2.85
C SER A 54 3.57 14.81 -3.63
N PRO A 55 4.01 15.52 -4.68
CA PRO A 55 3.11 16.19 -5.62
C PRO A 55 2.07 15.27 -6.24
N HIS A 56 2.33 13.95 -6.36
CA HIS A 56 1.33 12.99 -6.81
C HIS A 56 0.17 12.89 -5.82
N ALA A 57 0.45 12.69 -4.55
CA ALA A 57 -0.60 12.57 -3.52
C ALA A 57 -1.44 13.86 -3.42
N ASP A 58 -0.81 15.05 -3.44
CA ASP A 58 -1.54 16.33 -3.44
C ASP A 58 -2.48 16.44 -4.66
N ARG A 59 -2.01 16.07 -5.87
CA ARG A 59 -2.84 16.04 -7.09
C ARG A 59 -3.99 15.05 -6.99
N VAL A 60 -3.79 13.87 -6.40
CA VAL A 60 -4.88 12.89 -6.19
C VAL A 60 -5.96 13.49 -5.29
N LEU A 61 -5.58 14.06 -4.14
CA LEU A 61 -6.53 14.72 -3.23
C LEU A 61 -7.22 15.91 -3.89
N GLN A 62 -6.48 16.70 -4.68
CA GLN A 62 -7.04 17.81 -5.46
C GLN A 62 -8.11 17.31 -6.43
N VAL A 63 -7.84 16.28 -7.23
CA VAL A 63 -8.81 15.72 -8.20
C VAL A 63 -10.04 15.18 -7.48
N ILE A 64 -9.86 14.45 -6.37
CA ILE A 64 -11.00 13.94 -5.59
C ILE A 64 -11.89 15.11 -5.11
N ALA A 65 -11.29 16.19 -4.62
CA ALA A 65 -12.02 17.37 -4.13
C ALA A 65 -12.71 18.15 -5.26
N GLU A 66 -11.98 18.47 -6.35
CA GLU A 66 -12.48 19.26 -7.49
C GLU A 66 -13.62 18.55 -8.20
N ASP A 67 -13.45 17.27 -8.49
CA ASP A 67 -14.40 16.46 -9.24
C ASP A 67 -15.48 15.81 -8.33
N ARG A 68 -15.42 16.08 -7.00
CA ARG A 68 -16.32 15.55 -5.97
C ARG A 68 -16.46 14.03 -6.04
N LEU A 69 -15.34 13.34 -6.19
CA LEU A 69 -15.33 11.88 -6.28
C LEU A 69 -15.61 11.23 -4.91
N PRO A 70 -16.32 10.10 -4.85
CA PRO A 70 -16.74 9.49 -3.59
C PRO A 70 -15.61 8.63 -2.96
N PHE A 71 -14.38 9.10 -3.02
CA PHE A 71 -13.24 8.41 -2.39
C PHE A 71 -12.94 8.96 -1.02
N GLN A 72 -12.56 8.05 -0.11
CA GLN A 72 -11.85 8.38 1.11
C GLN A 72 -10.42 7.81 1.05
N VAL A 73 -9.46 8.49 1.66
CA VAL A 73 -8.04 8.21 1.49
C VAL A 73 -7.38 7.92 2.85
N MET A 74 -6.64 6.82 2.94
CA MET A 74 -5.58 6.65 3.92
C MET A 74 -4.31 7.27 3.33
N LEU A 75 -3.85 8.38 3.91
CA LEU A 75 -2.68 9.12 3.42
C LEU A 75 -1.44 8.69 4.21
N GLY A 76 -0.42 8.21 3.50
CA GLY A 76 0.86 7.83 4.09
C GLY A 76 1.88 8.95 4.08
N ALA A 77 2.89 8.83 4.95
CA ALA A 77 4.17 9.51 4.85
C ALA A 77 5.26 8.48 4.61
N TYR A 78 6.06 8.64 3.57
CA TYR A 78 7.24 7.79 3.34
C TYR A 78 8.41 8.35 4.14
N LEU A 79 9.02 7.50 4.98
CA LEU A 79 10.17 7.88 5.82
C LEU A 79 11.44 7.24 5.29
N GLY A 80 12.47 8.05 5.07
CA GLY A 80 13.80 7.60 4.71
C GLY A 80 14.59 7.06 5.90
N ALA A 81 15.72 6.38 5.63
CA ALA A 81 16.56 5.77 6.64
C ALA A 81 17.11 6.79 7.65
N GLU A 82 17.01 6.48 8.94
CA GLU A 82 17.65 7.23 10.03
C GLU A 82 18.76 6.44 10.71
N MET A 83 18.90 5.18 10.34
CA MET A 83 19.95 4.28 10.80
C MET A 83 20.27 3.27 9.71
N ASN A 84 21.55 2.89 9.60
CA ASN A 84 21.97 1.82 8.72
C ASN A 84 21.40 0.47 9.18
N ASN A 85 20.80 -0.26 8.27
CA ASN A 85 20.31 -1.62 8.50
C ASN A 85 21.24 -2.64 7.80
N PHE A 86 22.28 -3.07 8.49
CA PHE A 86 23.24 -4.04 7.96
C PHE A 86 22.63 -5.45 7.77
N GLY A 87 21.42 -5.69 8.26
CA GLY A 87 20.67 -6.94 8.03
C GLY A 87 19.92 -6.95 6.71
N CYS A 88 19.77 -5.81 6.04
CA CYS A 88 19.11 -5.72 4.74
C CYS A 88 20.04 -6.19 3.61
N PRO A 89 19.69 -7.26 2.85
CA PRO A 89 20.57 -7.81 1.82
C PRO A 89 20.81 -6.90 0.62
N TRP A 90 19.93 -5.91 0.41
CA TRP A 90 19.95 -4.94 -0.71
C TRP A 90 20.12 -3.50 -0.24
N GLY A 91 20.25 -3.28 1.07
CA GLY A 91 20.37 -1.96 1.66
C GLY A 91 21.71 -1.28 1.33
N ALA A 92 21.66 0.02 1.10
CA ALA A 92 22.83 0.87 1.02
C ALA A 92 23.39 1.15 2.43
N THR A 93 24.69 1.46 2.50
CA THR A 93 25.30 2.03 3.71
C THR A 93 25.32 3.55 3.56
N PHE A 94 24.69 4.24 4.47
CA PHE A 94 24.60 5.70 4.49
C PHE A 94 25.68 6.31 5.40
N THR A 95 26.22 7.46 5.03
CA THR A 95 27.05 8.27 5.93
C THR A 95 26.18 8.96 6.97
N GLU A 96 26.76 9.42 8.08
CA GLU A 96 25.98 10.15 9.10
C GLU A 96 25.35 11.44 8.54
N GLU A 97 26.00 12.10 7.60
CA GLU A 97 25.47 13.28 6.91
C GLU A 97 24.21 12.92 6.09
N GLN A 98 24.21 11.78 5.40
CA GLN A 98 23.05 11.30 4.66
C GLN A 98 21.89 10.92 5.61
N LEU A 99 22.18 10.25 6.73
CA LEU A 99 21.19 9.93 7.74
C LEU A 99 20.58 11.18 8.38
N GLU A 100 21.40 12.23 8.62
CA GLU A 100 20.89 13.49 9.15
C GLU A 100 20.03 14.24 8.12
N ALA A 101 20.43 14.25 6.85
CA ALA A 101 19.61 14.80 5.77
C ALA A 101 18.26 14.07 5.66
N SER A 102 18.26 12.75 5.83
CA SER A 102 17.05 11.94 5.86
C SER A 102 16.14 12.28 7.05
N ARG A 103 16.70 12.50 8.25
CA ARG A 103 15.93 12.95 9.43
C ARG A 103 15.24 14.29 9.19
N VAL A 104 15.92 15.23 8.53
CA VAL A 104 15.35 16.53 8.16
C VAL A 104 14.21 16.36 7.17
N GLU A 105 14.40 15.53 6.13
CA GLU A 105 13.37 15.26 5.12
C GLU A 105 12.18 14.52 5.71
N ASN A 106 12.40 13.54 6.60
CA ASN A 106 11.33 12.88 7.34
C ASN A 106 10.49 13.89 8.13
N GLY A 107 11.14 14.86 8.77
CA GLY A 107 10.45 15.96 9.44
C GLY A 107 9.57 16.78 8.51
N ALA A 108 10.06 17.11 7.33
CA ALA A 108 9.33 17.85 6.30
C ALA A 108 8.18 17.02 5.70
N GLU A 109 8.38 15.71 5.50
CA GLU A 109 7.32 14.80 5.03
C GLU A 109 6.16 14.75 6.03
N LEU A 110 6.44 14.68 7.33
CA LEU A 110 5.39 14.71 8.35
C LEU A 110 4.64 16.06 8.39
N GLU A 111 5.31 17.17 8.11
CA GLU A 111 4.64 18.46 7.98
C GLU A 111 3.71 18.50 6.77
N ARG A 112 4.13 17.92 5.63
CA ARG A 112 3.27 17.76 4.45
C ARG A 112 2.07 16.87 4.75
N LEU A 113 2.27 15.74 5.45
CA LEU A 113 1.19 14.85 5.88
C LEU A 113 0.13 15.60 6.69
N VAL A 114 0.56 16.33 7.71
CA VAL A 114 -0.32 17.14 8.56
C VAL A 114 -1.05 18.22 7.75
N ALA A 115 -0.34 18.91 6.86
CA ALA A 115 -0.92 19.95 6.02
C ALA A 115 -1.99 19.40 5.08
N LEU A 116 -1.73 18.28 4.40
CA LEU A 116 -2.69 17.64 3.49
C LEU A 116 -3.88 17.06 4.24
N ALA A 117 -3.68 16.38 5.36
CA ALA A 117 -4.75 15.83 6.19
C ALA A 117 -5.69 16.92 6.71
N ASN A 118 -5.14 18.06 7.11
CA ASN A 118 -5.93 19.22 7.58
C ASN A 118 -6.58 20.00 6.44
N ARG A 119 -6.00 19.99 5.22
CA ARG A 119 -6.60 20.62 4.03
C ARG A 119 -7.78 19.84 3.48
N TYR A 120 -7.74 18.51 3.58
CA TYR A 120 -8.76 17.61 3.02
C TYR A 120 -9.39 16.72 4.10
N PRO A 121 -9.98 17.31 5.19
CA PRO A 121 -10.41 16.54 6.36
C PRO A 121 -11.59 15.59 6.08
N ASP A 122 -12.37 15.85 5.03
CA ASP A 122 -13.51 15.01 4.63
C ASP A 122 -13.10 13.90 3.65
N ILE A 123 -11.90 13.98 3.07
CA ILE A 123 -11.35 13.01 2.13
C ILE A 123 -10.36 12.09 2.84
N VAL A 124 -9.43 12.65 3.62
CA VAL A 124 -8.44 11.88 4.38
C VAL A 124 -9.08 11.36 5.65
N PHE A 125 -9.40 10.05 5.67
CA PHE A 125 -10.05 9.42 6.83
C PHE A 125 -9.05 8.91 7.89
N SER A 126 -7.81 8.63 7.49
CA SER A 126 -6.72 8.25 8.39
C SER A 126 -5.37 8.62 7.82
N VAL A 127 -4.35 8.69 8.67
CA VAL A 127 -2.97 8.93 8.26
C VAL A 127 -2.05 7.81 8.75
N ALA A 128 -1.07 7.45 7.91
CA ALA A 128 -0.04 6.45 8.24
C ALA A 128 1.34 7.11 8.33
N VAL A 129 1.99 6.95 9.46
CA VAL A 129 3.32 7.52 9.72
C VAL A 129 4.37 6.46 9.42
N GLY A 130 4.81 6.41 8.17
CA GLY A 130 5.78 5.43 7.67
C GLY A 130 5.18 4.16 7.07
N ASN A 131 6.01 3.48 6.29
CA ASN A 131 5.70 2.22 5.61
C ASN A 131 6.91 1.28 5.70
N GLU A 132 6.75 0.10 6.30
CA GLU A 132 7.78 -0.95 6.42
C GLU A 132 9.17 -0.43 6.85
N ALA A 133 9.18 0.55 7.74
CA ALA A 133 10.40 1.24 8.16
C ALA A 133 11.11 0.57 9.34
N THR A 134 10.60 -0.56 9.86
CA THR A 134 11.17 -1.25 11.04
C THR A 134 11.43 -2.73 10.81
N VAL A 135 10.99 -3.30 9.71
CA VAL A 135 11.22 -4.70 9.36
C VAL A 135 12.72 -4.97 9.10
N ASP A 136 13.20 -6.17 9.40
CA ASP A 136 14.65 -6.46 9.39
C ASP A 136 15.30 -6.36 8.01
N TRP A 137 14.52 -6.47 6.94
CA TRP A 137 15.00 -6.36 5.55
C TRP A 137 14.72 -5.01 4.88
N THR A 138 14.30 -3.99 5.63
CA THR A 138 14.11 -2.65 5.06
C THR A 138 15.43 -1.92 4.82
N ASP A 139 15.53 -1.18 3.72
CA ASP A 139 16.65 -0.31 3.38
C ASP A 139 16.49 1.13 3.91
N HIS A 140 15.32 1.46 4.47
CA HIS A 140 14.97 2.77 5.03
C HIS A 140 14.59 2.67 6.51
N TYR A 141 15.46 2.08 7.32
CA TYR A 141 15.18 1.77 8.71
C TYR A 141 15.07 3.03 9.59
N VAL A 142 13.95 3.11 10.32
CA VAL A 142 13.70 4.14 11.35
C VAL A 142 13.61 3.46 12.72
N PRO A 143 14.41 3.85 13.72
CA PRO A 143 14.35 3.26 15.06
C PRO A 143 12.97 3.44 15.71
N VAL A 144 12.50 2.40 16.41
CA VAL A 144 11.16 2.43 17.05
C VAL A 144 10.95 3.64 17.98
N PRO A 145 11.93 4.08 18.82
CA PRO A 145 11.75 5.29 19.60
C PRO A 145 11.48 6.55 18.76
N ARG A 146 12.13 6.66 17.59
CA ARG A 146 11.88 7.77 16.66
C ARG A 146 10.49 7.66 16.01
N MET A 147 10.07 6.44 15.66
CA MET A 147 8.71 6.20 15.16
C MET A 147 7.65 6.63 16.18
N ILE A 148 7.86 6.34 17.46
CA ILE A 148 6.98 6.78 18.55
C ILE A 148 6.90 8.31 18.61
N GLU A 149 8.04 9.01 18.53
CA GLU A 149 8.09 10.48 18.50
C GLU A 149 7.29 11.04 17.29
N TYR A 150 7.47 10.47 16.11
CA TYR A 150 6.78 10.88 14.90
C TYR A 150 5.28 10.67 14.98
N VAL A 151 4.84 9.50 15.46
CA VAL A 151 3.42 9.20 15.66
C VAL A 151 2.79 10.20 16.65
N ARG A 152 3.44 10.46 17.79
CA ARG A 152 2.96 11.44 18.77
C ARG A 152 2.85 12.85 18.19
N ARG A 153 3.87 13.28 17.41
CA ARG A 153 3.87 14.58 16.73
C ARG A 153 2.70 14.72 15.77
N VAL A 154 2.47 13.74 14.90
CA VAL A 154 1.37 13.75 13.94
C VAL A 154 0.02 13.71 14.68
N LYS A 155 -0.12 12.82 15.66
CA LYS A 155 -1.36 12.66 16.44
C LYS A 155 -1.79 13.93 17.16
N ALA A 156 -0.83 14.76 17.59
CA ALA A 156 -1.11 16.07 18.21
C ALA A 156 -1.60 17.13 17.21
N ALA A 157 -1.39 16.92 15.90
CA ALA A 157 -1.60 17.92 14.85
C ALA A 157 -2.74 17.60 13.87
N VAL A 158 -3.31 16.37 13.91
CA VAL A 158 -4.41 15.95 13.04
C VAL A 158 -5.61 15.46 13.84
N ARG A 159 -6.78 15.40 13.19
CA ARG A 159 -8.01 14.83 13.77
C ARG A 159 -8.23 13.38 13.37
N GLN A 160 -7.59 12.99 12.28
CA GLN A 160 -7.71 11.66 11.70
C GLN A 160 -7.05 10.62 12.62
N PRO A 161 -7.55 9.39 12.66
CA PRO A 161 -6.86 8.27 13.28
C PRO A 161 -5.46 8.06 12.68
N VAL A 162 -4.48 7.76 13.54
CA VAL A 162 -3.08 7.62 13.18
C VAL A 162 -2.64 6.16 13.33
N THR A 163 -1.95 5.66 12.32
CA THR A 163 -1.36 4.31 12.28
C THR A 163 0.08 4.35 11.78
N PHE A 164 0.73 3.21 11.81
CA PHE A 164 1.98 2.88 11.13
C PHE A 164 1.77 1.60 10.32
N CYS A 165 2.20 1.57 9.07
CA CYS A 165 2.02 0.42 8.19
C CYS A 165 3.27 -0.46 8.21
N GLU A 166 3.13 -1.74 8.57
CA GLU A 166 4.26 -2.64 8.73
C GLU A 166 3.90 -4.09 8.44
N ASN A 167 4.90 -4.89 8.06
CA ASN A 167 4.79 -6.33 7.97
C ASN A 167 4.33 -6.94 9.29
N TYR A 168 3.63 -8.08 9.25
CA TYR A 168 3.08 -8.75 10.43
C TYR A 168 4.14 -9.16 11.47
N VAL A 169 5.39 -9.40 11.07
CA VAL A 169 6.46 -9.89 11.96
C VAL A 169 6.86 -8.89 13.04
N PRO A 170 7.20 -7.61 12.74
CA PRO A 170 7.54 -6.63 13.77
C PRO A 170 6.45 -6.42 14.81
N TRP A 171 5.17 -6.54 14.45
CA TRP A 171 4.05 -6.39 15.40
C TRP A 171 4.07 -7.42 16.53
N GLN A 172 4.66 -8.59 16.30
CA GLN A 172 4.68 -9.66 17.30
C GLN A 172 5.61 -9.36 18.47
N HIS A 173 6.63 -8.53 18.30
CA HIS A 173 7.62 -8.24 19.35
C HIS A 173 8.24 -6.84 19.28
N LYS A 174 8.77 -6.41 18.14
CA LYS A 174 9.55 -5.16 17.98
C LYS A 174 8.72 -3.90 18.25
N LEU A 175 7.44 -3.91 17.87
CA LEU A 175 6.57 -2.73 17.89
C LEU A 175 5.64 -2.64 19.10
N ARG A 176 5.87 -3.45 20.15
CA ARG A 176 5.02 -3.45 21.35
C ARG A 176 4.86 -2.08 21.98
N ASP A 177 5.94 -1.31 22.05
CA ASP A 177 5.93 0.03 22.66
C ASP A 177 5.28 1.08 21.75
N LEU A 178 5.17 0.81 20.44
CA LEU A 178 4.49 1.68 19.49
C LEU A 178 2.97 1.48 19.50
N VAL A 179 2.47 0.26 19.74
CA VAL A 179 1.03 -0.06 19.69
C VAL A 179 0.15 0.84 20.55
N PRO A 180 0.54 1.21 21.79
CA PRO A 180 -0.27 2.13 22.61
C PRO A 180 -0.46 3.52 22.00
N GLU A 181 0.48 3.97 21.18
CA GLU A 181 0.45 5.29 20.56
C GLU A 181 -0.47 5.35 19.33
N LEU A 182 -0.74 4.21 18.72
CA LEU A 182 -1.55 4.10 17.51
C LEU A 182 -3.05 4.02 17.82
N ASP A 183 -3.87 4.46 16.89
CA ASP A 183 -5.32 4.30 16.98
C ASP A 183 -5.76 2.91 16.46
N PHE A 184 -5.05 2.35 15.48
CA PHE A 184 -5.24 0.99 14.98
C PHE A 184 -3.91 0.44 14.43
N ILE A 185 -3.83 -0.88 14.28
CA ILE A 185 -2.69 -1.59 13.70
C ILE A 185 -2.91 -1.74 12.19
N SER A 186 -1.87 -1.46 11.40
CA SER A 186 -1.85 -1.67 9.96
C SER A 186 -0.86 -2.75 9.58
N LEU A 187 -1.35 -3.82 8.98
CA LEU A 187 -0.60 -5.06 8.75
C LEU A 187 -0.44 -5.35 7.26
N HIS A 188 0.76 -5.77 6.86
CA HIS A 188 1.06 -6.30 5.53
C HIS A 188 1.29 -7.80 5.57
N THR A 189 0.81 -8.52 4.56
CA THR A 189 0.97 -9.97 4.42
C THR A 189 0.95 -10.39 2.96
N TYR A 190 1.96 -11.19 2.56
CA TYR A 190 2.18 -11.58 1.18
C TYR A 190 2.58 -13.08 1.11
N PRO A 191 1.62 -14.00 1.01
CA PRO A 191 1.92 -15.43 1.00
C PRO A 191 2.86 -15.84 -0.15
N VAL A 192 2.78 -15.19 -1.31
CA VAL A 192 3.62 -15.52 -2.46
C VAL A 192 5.12 -15.24 -2.21
N TRP A 193 5.47 -14.18 -1.45
CA TRP A 193 6.84 -13.89 -1.02
C TRP A 193 7.38 -14.94 -0.02
N GLU A 194 6.49 -15.64 0.66
CA GLU A 194 6.82 -16.69 1.62
C GLU A 194 6.72 -18.10 1.00
N TYR A 195 6.84 -18.18 -0.32
CA TYR A 195 6.82 -19.43 -1.09
C TYR A 195 5.56 -20.29 -0.85
N LYS A 196 4.42 -19.67 -0.47
CA LYS A 196 3.16 -20.39 -0.25
C LYS A 196 2.49 -20.74 -1.57
N HIS A 197 1.96 -21.97 -1.64
CA HIS A 197 1.07 -22.37 -2.72
C HIS A 197 -0.29 -21.68 -2.56
N ILE A 198 -1.03 -21.54 -3.66
CA ILE A 198 -2.32 -20.85 -3.65
C ILE A 198 -3.33 -21.44 -2.66
N HIS A 199 -3.34 -22.75 -2.48
CA HIS A 199 -4.25 -23.45 -1.55
C HIS A 199 -3.87 -23.24 -0.06
N GLU A 200 -2.69 -22.74 0.23
CA GLU A 200 -2.22 -22.38 1.58
C GLU A 200 -2.35 -20.87 1.84
N ALA A 201 -2.49 -20.07 0.78
CA ALA A 201 -2.29 -18.62 0.82
C ALA A 201 -3.26 -17.91 1.75
N LEU A 202 -4.56 -18.25 1.70
CA LEU A 202 -5.55 -17.63 2.57
C LEU A 202 -5.34 -18.00 4.03
N ASP A 203 -5.07 -19.28 4.34
CA ASP A 203 -4.84 -19.71 5.73
C ASP A 203 -3.58 -19.07 6.30
N TYR A 204 -2.52 -18.96 5.49
CA TYR A 204 -1.32 -18.21 5.87
C TYR A 204 -1.61 -16.73 6.17
N THR A 205 -2.41 -16.07 5.34
CA THR A 205 -2.86 -14.68 5.58
C THR A 205 -3.63 -14.57 6.90
N LYS A 206 -4.57 -15.49 7.15
CA LYS A 206 -5.34 -15.55 8.41
C LYS A 206 -4.42 -15.75 9.62
N ASP A 207 -3.46 -16.66 9.54
CA ASP A 207 -2.54 -16.94 10.62
C ASP A 207 -1.68 -15.71 10.95
N ASN A 208 -1.22 -14.96 9.95
CA ASN A 208 -0.49 -13.72 10.14
C ASN A 208 -1.34 -12.64 10.85
N VAL A 209 -2.59 -12.46 10.42
CA VAL A 209 -3.54 -11.55 11.08
C VAL A 209 -3.82 -12.00 12.50
N HIS A 210 -4.10 -13.28 12.72
CA HIS A 210 -4.38 -13.83 14.04
C HIS A 210 -3.17 -13.77 14.98
N SER A 211 -1.93 -13.87 14.45
CA SER A 211 -0.71 -13.75 15.25
C SER A 211 -0.60 -12.38 15.93
N VAL A 212 -1.14 -11.35 15.30
CA VAL A 212 -1.14 -9.97 15.80
C VAL A 212 -2.39 -9.68 16.64
N THR A 213 -3.58 -10.04 16.17
CA THR A 213 -4.84 -9.77 16.90
C THR A 213 -4.92 -10.47 18.26
N ARG A 214 -4.30 -11.66 18.41
CA ARG A 214 -4.20 -12.34 19.72
C ARG A 214 -3.34 -11.59 20.72
N LEU A 215 -2.33 -10.85 20.27
CA LEU A 215 -1.46 -10.05 21.15
C LEU A 215 -2.13 -8.72 21.54
N TYR A 216 -2.98 -8.19 20.68
CA TYR A 216 -3.60 -6.88 20.82
C TYR A 216 -5.12 -6.94 20.59
N PRO A 217 -5.88 -7.71 21.40
CA PRO A 217 -7.30 -7.98 21.15
C PRO A 217 -8.19 -6.74 21.17
N ASP A 218 -7.77 -5.69 21.91
CA ASP A 218 -8.53 -4.45 22.04
C ASP A 218 -8.15 -3.39 20.98
N LYS A 219 -7.16 -3.68 20.13
CA LYS A 219 -6.69 -2.76 19.09
C LYS A 219 -7.30 -3.14 17.74
N PRO A 220 -8.05 -2.23 17.11
CA PRO A 220 -8.52 -2.48 15.73
C PRO A 220 -7.35 -2.78 14.80
N LEU A 221 -7.56 -3.65 13.81
CA LEU A 221 -6.56 -4.02 12.81
C LEU A 221 -7.12 -3.82 11.41
N VAL A 222 -6.27 -3.32 10.51
CA VAL A 222 -6.52 -3.17 9.08
C VAL A 222 -5.42 -3.91 8.33
N ILE A 223 -5.77 -4.68 7.31
CA ILE A 223 -4.79 -5.16 6.33
C ILE A 223 -4.54 -4.01 5.36
N THR A 224 -3.37 -3.41 5.44
CA THR A 224 -3.02 -2.27 4.58
C THR A 224 -2.31 -2.67 3.31
N GLU A 225 -1.84 -3.92 3.26
CA GLU A 225 -1.38 -4.56 2.02
C GLU A 225 -1.58 -6.07 2.08
N ALA A 226 -2.21 -6.60 1.06
CA ALA A 226 -2.21 -8.01 0.71
C ALA A 226 -2.45 -8.13 -0.80
N GLY A 227 -1.71 -9.02 -1.46
CA GLY A 227 -1.79 -9.14 -2.90
C GLY A 227 -1.11 -10.40 -3.43
N TRP A 228 -1.16 -10.56 -4.75
CA TRP A 228 -0.52 -11.66 -5.48
C TRP A 228 0.03 -11.12 -6.79
N CYS A 229 1.34 -11.26 -7.05
CA CYS A 229 1.95 -10.79 -8.27
C CYS A 229 1.68 -11.74 -9.46
N THR A 230 1.78 -11.22 -10.68
CA THR A 230 1.36 -11.93 -11.90
C THR A 230 2.52 -12.20 -12.87
N ASN A 231 3.73 -11.87 -12.48
CA ASN A 231 4.95 -12.21 -13.21
C ASN A 231 6.14 -12.19 -12.26
N SER A 232 7.17 -13.00 -12.53
CA SER A 232 8.36 -13.08 -11.69
C SER A 232 9.55 -13.68 -12.43
N ASN A 233 10.74 -13.17 -12.14
CA ASN A 233 12.02 -13.78 -12.51
C ASN A 233 12.51 -14.86 -11.50
N GLY A 234 11.67 -15.22 -10.52
CA GLY A 234 11.99 -16.18 -9.47
C GLY A 234 12.64 -15.57 -8.22
N ARG A 235 12.83 -14.24 -8.16
CA ARG A 235 13.32 -13.58 -6.96
C ARG A 235 12.25 -13.62 -5.85
N GLY A 236 12.58 -14.28 -4.75
CA GLY A 236 11.74 -14.30 -3.53
C GLY A 236 10.45 -15.13 -3.62
N MET A 237 10.20 -15.84 -4.73
CA MET A 237 9.02 -16.68 -4.92
C MET A 237 9.23 -17.74 -6.00
N HIS A 238 8.31 -18.68 -6.09
CA HIS A 238 8.23 -19.60 -7.23
C HIS A 238 7.68 -18.85 -8.45
N ALA A 239 8.48 -18.75 -9.53
CA ALA A 239 8.09 -17.97 -10.72
C ALA A 239 6.79 -18.49 -11.36
N GLU A 240 6.56 -19.80 -11.34
CA GLU A 240 5.36 -20.46 -11.85
C GLU A 240 4.09 -20.12 -11.08
N HIS A 241 4.21 -19.58 -9.86
CA HIS A 241 3.08 -19.11 -9.07
C HIS A 241 2.68 -17.66 -9.39
N ALA A 242 3.55 -16.89 -10.04
CA ALA A 242 3.29 -15.50 -10.39
C ALA A 242 2.50 -15.40 -11.71
N VAL A 243 1.21 -15.72 -11.65
CA VAL A 243 0.31 -15.75 -12.82
C VAL A 243 -1.07 -15.15 -12.48
N GLN A 244 -1.78 -14.67 -13.52
CA GLN A 244 -3.06 -13.97 -13.34
C GLN A 244 -4.16 -14.87 -12.77
N GLU A 245 -4.14 -16.17 -13.08
CA GLU A 245 -5.08 -17.15 -12.57
C GLU A 245 -5.01 -17.29 -11.06
N LEU A 246 -3.79 -17.34 -10.51
CA LEU A 246 -3.57 -17.44 -9.06
C LEU A 246 -3.84 -16.11 -8.36
N GLN A 247 -3.55 -14.97 -9.00
CA GLN A 247 -3.97 -13.66 -8.50
C GLN A 247 -5.49 -13.60 -8.35
N ALA A 248 -6.24 -14.07 -9.35
CA ALA A 248 -7.70 -14.05 -9.32
C ALA A 248 -8.27 -14.92 -8.19
N ILE A 249 -7.69 -16.10 -7.96
CA ILE A 249 -8.09 -16.99 -6.85
C ILE A 249 -7.81 -16.32 -5.51
N TYR A 250 -6.58 -15.86 -5.28
CA TYR A 250 -6.20 -15.22 -4.02
C TYR A 250 -7.02 -13.96 -3.73
N TYR A 251 -7.26 -13.12 -4.74
CA TYR A 251 -8.10 -11.94 -4.60
C TYR A 251 -9.51 -12.30 -4.15
N GLN A 252 -10.14 -13.28 -4.78
CA GLN A 252 -11.50 -13.70 -4.44
C GLN A 252 -11.57 -14.23 -3.01
N ASP A 253 -10.67 -15.15 -2.65
CA ASP A 253 -10.62 -15.76 -1.32
C ASP A 253 -10.36 -14.71 -0.22
N LEU A 254 -9.43 -13.77 -0.47
CA LEU A 254 -9.12 -12.67 0.43
C LEU A 254 -10.33 -11.76 0.65
N MET A 255 -11.02 -11.36 -0.44
CA MET A 255 -12.17 -10.46 -0.36
C MET A 255 -13.38 -11.11 0.30
N ASP A 256 -13.62 -12.39 0.06
CA ASP A 256 -14.72 -13.11 0.69
C ASP A 256 -14.49 -13.27 2.19
N TRP A 257 -13.27 -13.64 2.59
CA TRP A 257 -12.93 -13.75 4.00
C TRP A 257 -12.98 -12.41 4.73
N THR A 258 -12.31 -11.38 4.21
CA THR A 258 -12.26 -10.08 4.88
C THR A 258 -13.63 -9.43 5.00
N ARG A 259 -14.50 -9.62 4.00
CA ARG A 259 -15.89 -9.17 4.05
C ARG A 259 -16.70 -9.93 5.12
N ALA A 260 -16.53 -11.25 5.24
CA ALA A 260 -17.20 -12.06 6.25
C ALA A 260 -16.79 -11.66 7.68
N GLU A 261 -15.51 -11.33 7.88
CA GLU A 261 -14.98 -10.87 9.17
C GLU A 261 -15.23 -9.37 9.46
N GLY A 262 -15.72 -8.61 8.48
CA GLY A 262 -15.84 -7.15 8.61
C GLY A 262 -14.48 -6.45 8.71
N LEU A 263 -13.42 -7.05 8.16
CA LEU A 263 -12.05 -6.57 8.22
C LEU A 263 -11.75 -5.70 6.99
N LEU A 264 -11.30 -4.46 7.24
CA LEU A 264 -10.85 -3.58 6.16
C LEU A 264 -9.53 -4.10 5.59
N CYS A 265 -9.51 -4.26 4.26
CA CYS A 265 -8.33 -4.76 3.53
C CYS A 265 -8.08 -3.91 2.28
N PHE A 266 -6.90 -3.32 2.20
CA PHE A 266 -6.39 -2.67 0.99
C PHE A 266 -5.65 -3.69 0.15
N VAL A 267 -6.19 -3.97 -1.02
CA VAL A 267 -5.53 -4.88 -1.97
C VAL A 267 -4.33 -4.19 -2.60
N PHE A 268 -3.22 -4.86 -2.62
CA PHE A 268 -1.99 -4.41 -3.28
C PHE A 268 -1.89 -5.05 -4.66
N GLU A 269 -2.02 -4.31 -5.76
CA GLU A 269 -2.27 -2.87 -5.90
C GLU A 269 -3.13 -2.59 -7.14
N ALA A 270 -3.48 -1.31 -7.40
CA ALA A 270 -4.35 -0.97 -8.52
C ALA A 270 -3.73 -1.28 -9.89
N PHE A 271 -2.55 -0.75 -10.17
CA PHE A 271 -1.89 -0.82 -11.46
C PHE A 271 -0.48 -1.39 -11.33
N ASP A 272 -0.03 -2.11 -12.37
CA ASP A 272 1.38 -2.45 -12.50
C ASP A 272 2.24 -1.18 -12.58
N GLU A 273 3.46 -1.24 -12.04
CA GLU A 273 4.36 -0.10 -11.96
C GLU A 273 5.76 -0.45 -12.47
N SER A 274 6.09 -0.06 -13.68
CA SER A 274 7.35 -0.40 -14.35
C SER A 274 8.62 0.18 -13.69
N TRP A 275 8.49 1.21 -12.85
CA TRP A 275 9.60 1.86 -12.16
C TRP A 275 10.12 1.06 -10.95
N LYS A 276 9.31 0.16 -10.37
CA LYS A 276 9.64 -0.58 -9.15
C LYS A 276 10.73 -1.64 -9.35
N GLY A 277 11.52 -1.85 -8.31
CA GLY A 277 12.52 -2.91 -8.23
C GLY A 277 13.69 -2.77 -9.21
N SER A 278 14.21 -3.90 -9.69
CA SER A 278 15.35 -3.94 -10.61
C SER A 278 14.97 -3.56 -12.04
N PRO A 279 15.95 -3.30 -12.96
CA PRO A 279 15.67 -3.06 -14.37
C PRO A 279 15.11 -4.28 -15.14
N ASP A 280 15.12 -5.48 -14.54
CA ASP A 280 14.57 -6.69 -15.17
C ASP A 280 13.06 -6.51 -15.45
N PRO A 281 12.57 -6.73 -16.66
CA PRO A 281 11.15 -6.63 -16.96
C PRO A 281 10.29 -7.68 -16.25
N LEU A 282 10.89 -8.78 -15.78
CA LEU A 282 10.22 -9.84 -14.98
C LEU A 282 10.38 -9.63 -13.48
N GLU A 283 10.88 -8.47 -13.04
CA GLU A 283 10.98 -8.14 -11.62
C GLU A 283 9.60 -8.18 -10.95
N PRO A 284 9.38 -9.00 -9.91
CA PRO A 284 8.05 -9.18 -9.32
C PRO A 284 7.40 -7.88 -8.86
N GLU A 285 8.20 -6.92 -8.35
CA GLU A 285 7.69 -5.64 -7.85
C GLU A 285 6.90 -4.84 -8.89
N LYS A 286 7.08 -5.13 -10.18
CA LYS A 286 6.39 -4.45 -11.29
C LYS A 286 4.99 -4.99 -11.59
N HIS A 287 4.60 -6.15 -11.02
CA HIS A 287 3.49 -6.95 -11.53
C HIS A 287 2.40 -7.26 -10.49
N TRP A 288 2.19 -6.40 -9.51
CA TRP A 288 1.16 -6.59 -8.47
C TRP A 288 -0.20 -6.03 -8.84
N GLY A 289 -0.28 -5.16 -9.84
CA GLY A 289 -1.51 -4.50 -10.25
C GLY A 289 -2.64 -5.47 -10.57
N LEU A 290 -3.87 -5.05 -10.29
CA LEU A 290 -5.09 -5.68 -10.82
C LEU A 290 -5.34 -5.25 -12.27
N PHE A 291 -4.71 -4.16 -12.68
CA PHE A 291 -4.63 -3.67 -14.05
C PHE A 291 -3.17 -3.54 -14.45
N THR A 292 -2.92 -3.61 -15.76
CA THR A 292 -1.59 -3.39 -16.33
C THR A 292 -1.20 -1.91 -16.31
N THR A 293 0.05 -1.58 -16.63
CA THR A 293 0.53 -0.19 -16.73
C THR A 293 -0.29 0.65 -17.71
N ASP A 294 -0.81 0.04 -18.79
CA ASP A 294 -1.67 0.68 -19.78
C ASP A 294 -3.19 0.58 -19.44
N ARG A 295 -3.51 0.33 -18.18
CA ARG A 295 -4.86 0.30 -17.58
C ARG A 295 -5.80 -0.77 -18.12
N LYS A 296 -5.26 -1.84 -18.70
CA LYS A 296 -6.06 -2.99 -19.09
C LYS A 296 -6.32 -3.90 -17.89
N PRO A 297 -7.56 -4.39 -17.70
CA PRO A 297 -7.87 -5.29 -16.61
C PRO A 297 -7.16 -6.63 -16.80
N LYS A 298 -6.45 -7.09 -15.76
CA LYS A 298 -5.99 -8.46 -15.68
C LYS A 298 -7.18 -9.41 -15.46
N LEU A 299 -6.95 -10.72 -15.55
CA LEU A 299 -8.00 -11.73 -15.49
C LEU A 299 -9.00 -11.50 -14.34
N VAL A 300 -8.51 -11.13 -13.15
CA VAL A 300 -9.29 -10.85 -11.95
C VAL A 300 -10.32 -9.72 -12.15
N MET A 301 -10.06 -8.77 -13.03
CA MET A 301 -10.90 -7.58 -13.26
C MET A 301 -11.69 -7.62 -14.56
N GLN A 302 -11.45 -8.57 -15.47
CA GLN A 302 -12.07 -8.58 -16.81
C GLN A 302 -13.61 -8.65 -16.76
N THR A 303 -14.17 -9.39 -15.82
CA THR A 303 -15.63 -9.48 -15.65
C THR A 303 -16.24 -8.16 -15.17
N LEU A 304 -15.53 -7.41 -14.32
CA LEU A 304 -16.00 -6.13 -13.79
C LEU A 304 -15.78 -4.97 -14.78
N TYR A 305 -14.78 -5.09 -15.68
CA TYR A 305 -14.38 -4.05 -16.62
C TYR A 305 -14.33 -4.58 -18.07
N PRO A 306 -15.43 -5.14 -18.60
CA PRO A 306 -15.45 -5.67 -19.96
C PRO A 306 -15.21 -4.58 -21.02
N GLU A 307 -15.53 -3.33 -20.73
CA GLU A 307 -15.30 -2.18 -21.60
C GLU A 307 -13.81 -1.84 -21.78
N LEU A 308 -12.95 -2.26 -20.89
CA LEU A 308 -11.50 -2.05 -20.97
C LEU A 308 -10.76 -3.25 -21.54
N THR A 309 -11.44 -4.36 -21.81
CA THR A 309 -10.85 -5.48 -22.54
C THR A 309 -10.77 -5.12 -24.03
N SER A 310 -9.64 -5.39 -24.69
CA SER A 310 -9.49 -5.15 -26.13
C SER A 310 -10.61 -5.87 -26.88
N PRO A 311 -11.28 -5.24 -27.85
CA PRO A 311 -12.25 -5.94 -28.66
C PRO A 311 -11.58 -7.14 -29.34
N VAL A 312 -12.15 -8.32 -29.16
CA VAL A 312 -11.75 -9.49 -29.96
C VAL A 312 -11.94 -9.10 -31.42
N PRO A 313 -10.89 -9.17 -32.27
CA PRO A 313 -11.08 -8.87 -33.68
C PRO A 313 -12.21 -9.74 -34.22
N ALA A 314 -13.22 -9.13 -34.81
CA ALA A 314 -14.32 -9.84 -35.44
C ALA A 314 -13.71 -10.88 -36.41
N ARG A 315 -13.98 -12.16 -36.19
CA ARG A 315 -13.61 -13.19 -37.18
C ARG A 315 -14.37 -12.86 -38.44
N ASN A 316 -13.65 -12.36 -39.43
CA ASN A 316 -14.16 -12.28 -40.78
C ASN A 316 -14.50 -13.70 -41.22
N HIS A 317 -15.76 -14.04 -41.20
CA HIS A 317 -16.28 -15.20 -41.91
C HIS A 317 -16.27 -14.83 -43.40
N SER A 318 -15.19 -15.25 -44.08
CA SER A 318 -15.14 -15.34 -45.53
C SER A 318 -15.50 -16.73 -45.96
#